data_cb7204703a3041a3c54f32a99b200150
#
_entry.id   cb7204703a3041a3c54f32a99b200150
#
_cell.length_a   1.000
_cell.length_b   1.000
_cell.length_c   1.000
_cell.angle_alpha   90.00
_cell.angle_beta   90.00
_cell.angle_gamma   90.00
#
_symmetry.space_group_name_H-M   'P 1'
#
loop_
_entity.id
_entity.type
_entity.pdbx_description
1 polymer ?
#
loop_
_entity_poly.entity_id
_entity_poly.type
_entity_poly.pdbx_seq_one_letter_code
_entity_poly.pdbx_strand_id
1 'polypeptide(L)'
;LNVDGGANYLVKFLKAFAAAKASFPLVAIFDNDAAGLVAYRQAKTLALPSDFIGLKLPDIELGWRYPTRGPQGEHEVSIDGKACSIEMYLGRKNLELDGILRPVIWGGQAGLNYQGEVQGKVDVQNSFFCEIDSHATSLDAQAAHPELLSVWRLIITAVASNAERLRKMQVVD
;
A
#
# COMPACT_ATOMS: atom_id res chain seq x y z
N LEU A 1 21.10 -0.92 -5.73
CA LEU A 1 20.71 -2.07 -4.89
C LEU A 1 19.25 -2.40 -5.21
N ASN A 2 19.04 -3.41 -6.05
CA ASN A 2 17.72 -3.98 -6.27
C ASN A 2 17.39 -4.78 -5.01
N VAL A 3 16.69 -4.18 -4.07
CA VAL A 3 16.20 -4.88 -2.88
C VAL A 3 14.86 -5.46 -3.28
N ASP A 4 14.73 -6.77 -3.31
CA ASP A 4 13.42 -7.43 -3.45
C ASP A 4 12.53 -7.01 -2.28
N GLY A 5 11.82 -5.89 -2.47
CA GLY A 5 11.05 -5.21 -1.46
C GLY A 5 9.65 -5.80 -1.26
N GLY A 6 9.54 -7.12 -1.11
CA GLY A 6 8.26 -7.73 -0.79
C GLY A 6 7.86 -7.55 0.68
N ALA A 7 6.57 -7.74 0.98
CA ALA A 7 5.99 -7.63 2.32
C ALA A 7 6.79 -8.43 3.39
N ASN A 8 7.33 -9.58 3.02
CA ASN A 8 8.19 -10.40 3.88
C ASN A 8 9.52 -9.71 4.25
N TYR A 9 10.08 -8.91 3.35
CA TYR A 9 11.31 -8.16 3.64
C TYR A 9 11.04 -7.08 4.68
N LEU A 10 9.93 -6.36 4.56
CA LEU A 10 9.53 -5.36 5.55
C LEU A 10 9.38 -5.98 6.95
N VAL A 11 8.77 -7.16 7.07
CA VAL A 11 8.67 -7.86 8.36
C VAL A 11 10.04 -8.27 8.91
N LYS A 12 10.97 -8.75 8.06
CA LYS A 12 12.34 -9.06 8.48
C LYS A 12 13.06 -7.80 8.98
N PHE A 13 12.91 -6.69 8.27
CA PHE A 13 13.46 -5.40 8.70
C PHE A 13 12.90 -4.98 10.05
N LEU A 14 11.58 -5.05 10.26
CA LEU A 14 10.94 -4.70 11.53
C LEU A 14 11.38 -5.60 12.69
N LYS A 15 11.62 -6.90 12.45
CA LYS A 15 12.19 -7.81 13.45
C LYS A 15 13.60 -7.40 13.84
N ALA A 16 14.45 -7.06 12.88
CA ALA A 16 15.80 -6.57 13.15
C ALA A 16 15.76 -5.22 13.89
N PHE A 17 14.87 -4.32 13.51
CA PHE A 17 14.64 -3.04 14.17
C PHE A 17 14.22 -3.21 15.64
N ALA A 18 13.28 -4.11 15.92
CA ALA A 18 12.84 -4.44 17.27
C ALA A 18 13.99 -5.05 18.11
N ALA A 19 14.74 -5.99 17.52
CA ALA A 19 15.88 -6.65 18.19
C ALA A 19 17.01 -5.66 18.52
N ALA A 20 17.24 -4.69 17.65
CA ALA A 20 18.23 -3.62 17.87
C ALA A 20 17.80 -2.59 18.93
N LYS A 21 16.54 -2.65 19.42
CA LYS A 21 15.95 -1.64 20.32
C LYS A 21 16.12 -0.22 19.79
N ALA A 22 16.01 -0.07 18.47
CA ALA A 22 16.14 1.23 17.80
C ALA A 22 15.04 2.19 18.30
N SER A 23 15.41 3.44 18.55
CA SER A 23 14.56 4.44 19.23
C SER A 23 14.28 5.67 18.36
N PHE A 24 14.06 5.47 17.07
CA PHE A 24 13.65 6.56 16.18
C PHE A 24 12.26 6.30 15.58
N PRO A 25 11.50 7.36 15.25
CA PRO A 25 10.16 7.22 14.67
C PRO A 25 10.21 6.42 13.37
N LEU A 26 9.30 5.47 13.21
CA LEU A 26 9.21 4.63 12.03
C LEU A 26 7.76 4.47 11.60
N VAL A 27 7.48 4.75 10.31
CA VAL A 27 6.20 4.46 9.67
C VAL A 27 6.41 3.33 8.67
N ALA A 28 5.68 2.23 8.83
CA ALA A 28 5.65 1.13 7.89
C ALA A 28 4.27 1.05 7.22
N ILE A 29 4.25 1.04 5.89
CA ILE A 29 3.04 0.98 5.09
C ILE A 29 3.02 -0.37 4.37
N PHE A 30 1.90 -1.08 4.49
CA PHE A 30 1.66 -2.39 3.91
C PHE A 30 0.60 -2.28 2.82
N ASP A 31 0.80 -2.97 1.71
CA ASP A 31 -0.19 -3.07 0.65
C ASP A 31 -1.51 -3.65 1.17
N ASN A 32 -2.60 -3.27 0.54
CA ASN A 32 -3.92 -3.85 0.78
C ASN A 32 -4.13 -5.10 -0.11
N ASP A 33 -3.12 -5.96 -0.12
CA ASP A 33 -3.13 -7.25 -0.79
C ASP A 33 -2.99 -8.40 0.21
N ALA A 34 -3.03 -9.63 -0.26
CA ALA A 34 -2.98 -10.80 0.62
C ALA A 34 -1.65 -10.90 1.38
N ALA A 35 -0.51 -10.62 0.74
CA ALA A 35 0.81 -10.66 1.36
C ALA A 35 1.01 -9.50 2.34
N GLY A 36 0.59 -8.29 1.97
CA GLY A 36 0.65 -7.09 2.82
C GLY A 36 -0.17 -7.25 4.09
N LEU A 37 -1.38 -7.82 4.00
CA LEU A 37 -2.21 -8.10 5.17
C LEU A 37 -1.61 -9.12 6.12
N VAL A 38 -0.97 -10.18 5.60
CA VAL A 38 -0.24 -11.16 6.43
C VAL A 38 0.93 -10.47 7.14
N ALA A 39 1.72 -9.69 6.40
CA ALA A 39 2.86 -8.96 6.93
C ALA A 39 2.44 -7.90 7.99
N TYR A 40 1.37 -7.16 7.74
CA TYR A 40 0.81 -6.19 8.68
C TYR A 40 0.38 -6.84 10.02
N ARG A 41 -0.30 -8.00 9.96
CA ARG A 41 -0.66 -8.75 11.16
C ARG A 41 0.57 -9.23 11.91
N GLN A 42 1.58 -9.73 11.21
CA GLN A 42 2.86 -10.12 11.83
C GLN A 42 3.58 -8.92 12.48
N ALA A 43 3.62 -7.77 11.82
CA ALA A 43 4.24 -6.57 12.39
C ALA A 43 3.58 -6.15 13.71
N LYS A 44 2.27 -6.30 13.83
CA LYS A 44 1.53 -6.01 15.08
C LYS A 44 1.87 -6.91 16.26
N THR A 45 2.47 -8.08 16.03
CA THR A 45 2.90 -8.99 17.11
C THR A 45 4.32 -8.73 17.58
N LEU A 46 5.06 -7.83 16.92
CA LEU A 46 6.43 -7.50 17.31
C LEU A 46 6.45 -6.47 18.44
N ALA A 47 7.44 -6.61 19.34
CA ALA A 47 7.72 -5.64 20.39
C ALA A 47 8.43 -4.41 19.79
N LEU A 48 7.70 -3.60 19.05
CA LEU A 48 8.19 -2.38 18.41
C LEU A 48 8.09 -1.18 19.36
N PRO A 49 8.90 -0.13 19.19
CA PRO A 49 8.84 1.09 19.99
C PRO A 49 7.47 1.74 19.94
N SER A 50 7.16 2.55 20.97
CA SER A 50 5.85 3.24 21.09
C SER A 50 5.59 4.27 20.00
N ASP A 51 6.63 4.75 19.34
CA ASP A 51 6.60 5.69 18.23
C ASP A 51 6.53 5.01 16.85
N PHE A 52 6.49 3.66 16.81
CA PHE A 52 6.21 2.92 15.60
C PHE A 52 4.75 3.08 15.15
N ILE A 53 4.57 3.32 13.85
CA ILE A 53 3.26 3.42 13.21
C ILE A 53 3.19 2.39 12.08
N GLY A 54 2.35 1.38 12.22
CA GLY A 54 2.03 0.43 11.15
C GLY A 54 0.71 0.80 10.49
N LEU A 55 0.72 0.99 9.19
CA LEU A 55 -0.44 1.34 8.37
C LEU A 55 -0.68 0.29 7.28
N LYS A 56 -1.93 0.04 6.97
CA LYS A 56 -2.36 -0.68 5.76
C LYS A 56 -2.90 0.35 4.77
N LEU A 57 -2.64 0.20 3.48
CA LEU A 57 -3.29 1.01 2.45
C LEU A 57 -4.82 0.91 2.58
N PRO A 58 -5.56 2.02 2.44
CA PRO A 58 -7.02 2.03 2.62
C PRO A 58 -7.72 1.22 1.51
N ASP A 59 -8.95 0.80 1.75
CA ASP A 59 -9.81 0.28 0.70
C ASP A 59 -10.15 1.42 -0.27
N ILE A 60 -10.28 1.11 -1.56
CA ILE A 60 -10.63 2.08 -2.60
C ILE A 60 -11.87 1.62 -3.39
N GLU A 61 -12.71 2.56 -3.80
CA GLU A 61 -13.93 2.25 -4.53
C GLU A 61 -13.66 1.47 -5.83
N LEU A 62 -12.60 1.83 -6.55
CA LEU A 62 -12.16 1.11 -7.74
C LEU A 62 -11.88 -0.38 -7.45
N GLY A 63 -11.41 -0.71 -6.25
CA GLY A 63 -11.10 -2.07 -5.82
C GLY A 63 -12.33 -2.94 -5.52
N TRP A 64 -13.51 -2.36 -5.34
CA TRP A 64 -14.72 -3.13 -5.01
C TRP A 64 -15.21 -4.00 -6.16
N ARG A 65 -14.98 -3.54 -7.39
CA ARG A 65 -15.37 -4.23 -8.61
C ARG A 65 -14.33 -3.98 -9.70
N TYR A 66 -13.34 -4.85 -9.78
CA TYR A 66 -12.19 -4.70 -10.65
C TYR A 66 -12.07 -5.90 -11.60
N PRO A 67 -11.69 -5.69 -12.89
CA PRO A 67 -11.48 -6.79 -13.83
C PRO A 67 -10.32 -7.66 -13.38
N THR A 68 -10.55 -8.95 -13.36
CA THR A 68 -9.54 -9.95 -12.98
C THR A 68 -9.50 -11.10 -13.98
N ARG A 69 -8.35 -11.75 -14.09
CA ARG A 69 -8.15 -12.91 -14.94
C ARG A 69 -7.48 -14.02 -14.16
N GLY A 70 -8.02 -15.22 -14.22
CA GLY A 70 -7.49 -16.41 -13.55
C GLY A 70 -7.81 -17.69 -14.31
N PRO A 71 -7.54 -18.87 -13.71
CA PRO A 71 -7.81 -20.16 -14.34
C PRO A 71 -9.28 -20.38 -14.73
N GLN A 72 -10.20 -19.68 -14.07
CA GLN A 72 -11.63 -19.77 -14.34
C GLN A 72 -12.14 -18.74 -15.36
N GLY A 73 -11.22 -17.99 -16.00
CA GLY A 73 -11.55 -16.94 -16.96
C GLY A 73 -11.47 -15.53 -16.38
N GLU A 74 -12.22 -14.63 -17.00
CA GLU A 74 -12.27 -13.21 -16.65
C GLU A 74 -13.51 -12.92 -15.81
N HIS A 75 -13.32 -12.21 -14.70
CA HIS A 75 -14.39 -11.84 -13.78
C HIS A 75 -14.16 -10.43 -13.21
N GLU A 76 -15.22 -9.77 -12.79
CA GLU A 76 -15.13 -8.57 -11.97
C GLU A 76 -15.42 -8.94 -10.51
N VAL A 77 -14.44 -8.74 -9.65
CA VAL A 77 -14.54 -9.06 -8.22
C VAL A 77 -13.85 -8.01 -7.36
N SER A 78 -14.12 -8.02 -6.06
CA SER A 78 -13.36 -7.20 -5.13
C SER A 78 -11.93 -7.71 -5.00
N ILE A 79 -10.98 -6.79 -5.18
CA ILE A 79 -9.54 -7.02 -5.03
C ILE A 79 -8.98 -6.50 -3.70
N ASP A 80 -9.77 -5.78 -2.90
CA ASP A 80 -9.36 -5.31 -1.57
C ASP A 80 -8.96 -6.48 -0.68
N GLY A 81 -7.82 -6.34 -0.02
CA GLY A 81 -7.23 -7.38 0.81
C GLY A 81 -6.67 -8.59 0.05
N LYS A 82 -6.63 -8.56 -1.29
CA LYS A 82 -6.19 -9.67 -2.14
C LYS A 82 -5.13 -9.27 -3.17
N ALA A 83 -5.33 -8.13 -3.85
CA ALA A 83 -4.50 -7.68 -4.96
C ALA A 83 -4.39 -6.16 -5.08
N CYS A 84 -4.80 -5.42 -4.07
CA CYS A 84 -4.79 -3.97 -4.06
C CYS A 84 -3.42 -3.45 -3.56
N SER A 85 -2.40 -3.50 -4.43
CA SER A 85 -1.07 -2.96 -4.20
C SER A 85 -1.02 -1.46 -4.49
N ILE A 86 0.11 -0.81 -4.24
CA ILE A 86 0.27 0.65 -4.38
C ILE A 86 -0.08 1.15 -5.79
N GLU A 87 0.10 0.34 -6.82
CA GLU A 87 -0.22 0.70 -8.20
C GLU A 87 -1.69 1.07 -8.39
N MET A 88 -2.58 0.47 -7.59
CA MET A 88 -4.02 0.73 -7.67
C MET A 88 -4.40 2.15 -7.22
N TYR A 89 -3.47 2.86 -6.57
CA TYR A 89 -3.66 4.24 -6.08
C TYR A 89 -3.04 5.29 -7.01
N LEU A 90 -2.39 4.87 -8.10
CA LEU A 90 -1.70 5.77 -9.02
C LEU A 90 -2.63 6.44 -10.06
N GLY A 91 -3.95 6.34 -9.86
CA GLY A 91 -4.97 6.92 -10.73
C GLY A 91 -5.42 5.96 -11.84
N ARG A 92 -6.73 6.00 -12.11
CA ARG A 92 -7.40 5.10 -13.06
C ARG A 92 -6.76 5.11 -14.45
N LYS A 93 -6.39 6.29 -14.95
CA LYS A 93 -5.79 6.46 -16.28
C LYS A 93 -4.51 5.63 -16.46
N ASN A 94 -3.69 5.53 -15.41
CA ASN A 94 -2.45 4.77 -15.43
C ASN A 94 -2.69 3.25 -15.39
N LEU A 95 -3.86 2.83 -14.89
CA LEU A 95 -4.29 1.44 -14.87
C LEU A 95 -4.93 0.99 -16.18
N GLU A 96 -5.14 1.89 -17.14
CA GLU A 96 -5.73 1.58 -18.43
C GLU A 96 -4.66 1.32 -19.50
N LEU A 97 -5.00 0.45 -20.45
CA LEU A 97 -4.31 0.26 -21.71
C LEU A 97 -5.36 0.40 -22.83
N ASP A 98 -5.18 1.37 -23.71
CA ASP A 98 -6.13 1.67 -24.79
C ASP A 98 -7.57 1.93 -24.27
N GLY A 99 -7.68 2.58 -23.10
CA GLY A 99 -8.96 2.90 -22.47
C GLY A 99 -9.63 1.74 -21.72
N ILE A 100 -8.96 0.59 -21.60
CA ILE A 100 -9.46 -0.60 -20.90
C ILE A 100 -8.61 -0.84 -19.65
N LEU A 101 -9.24 -1.06 -18.50
CA LEU A 101 -8.53 -1.38 -17.26
C LEU A 101 -7.71 -2.67 -17.43
N ARG A 102 -6.44 -2.60 -17.08
CA ARG A 102 -5.54 -3.77 -17.02
C ARG A 102 -6.06 -4.72 -15.96
N PRO A 103 -6.34 -5.99 -16.28
CA PRO A 103 -6.86 -6.92 -15.29
C PRO A 103 -5.83 -7.23 -14.19
N VAL A 104 -6.32 -7.57 -13.02
CA VAL A 104 -5.51 -8.27 -12.02
C VAL A 104 -5.39 -9.74 -12.45
N ILE A 105 -4.17 -10.25 -12.48
CA ILE A 105 -3.87 -11.65 -12.78
C ILE A 105 -3.71 -12.40 -11.46
N TRP A 106 -4.54 -13.40 -11.23
CA TRP A 106 -4.43 -14.28 -10.06
C TRP A 106 -3.30 -15.29 -10.27
N GLY A 107 -2.27 -15.25 -9.43
CA GLY A 107 -1.05 -16.03 -9.63
C GLY A 107 -0.56 -16.84 -8.45
N GLY A 108 -1.08 -16.65 -7.26
CA GLY A 108 -0.53 -17.29 -6.06
C GLY A 108 -1.50 -17.30 -4.89
N GLN A 109 -0.97 -17.75 -3.75
CA GLN A 109 -1.65 -17.68 -2.45
C GLN A 109 -0.71 -17.04 -1.42
N ALA A 110 -1.26 -16.17 -0.58
CA ALA A 110 -0.60 -15.67 0.61
C ALA A 110 -1.50 -15.98 1.82
N GLY A 111 -1.05 -16.88 2.68
CA GLY A 111 -1.89 -17.43 3.73
C GLY A 111 -3.05 -18.24 3.13
N LEU A 112 -4.30 -17.90 3.52
CA LEU A 112 -5.52 -18.52 3.03
C LEU A 112 -6.15 -17.82 1.83
N ASN A 113 -5.57 -16.69 1.36
CA ASN A 113 -6.13 -15.88 0.31
C ASN A 113 -5.37 -16.02 -1.00
N TYR A 114 -6.11 -15.97 -2.10
CA TYR A 114 -5.49 -15.77 -3.42
C TYR A 114 -4.83 -14.40 -3.46
N GLN A 115 -3.66 -14.36 -4.09
CA GLN A 115 -2.94 -13.14 -4.38
C GLN A 115 -2.95 -12.88 -5.88
N GLY A 116 -3.20 -11.64 -6.26
CA GLY A 116 -3.13 -11.19 -7.64
C GLY A 116 -2.22 -9.98 -7.78
N GLU A 117 -1.86 -9.68 -9.01
CA GLU A 117 -1.07 -8.50 -9.38
C GLU A 117 -1.66 -7.87 -10.65
N VAL A 118 -1.69 -6.53 -10.71
CA VAL A 118 -2.14 -5.82 -11.92
C VAL A 118 -1.22 -6.16 -13.10
N GLN A 119 -1.81 -6.47 -14.23
CA GLN A 119 -1.07 -6.78 -15.45
C GLN A 119 -0.24 -5.58 -15.90
N GLY A 120 1.06 -5.79 -16.18
CA GLY A 120 1.94 -4.71 -16.62
C GLY A 120 2.24 -3.69 -15.52
N LYS A 121 2.45 -4.12 -14.29
CA LYS A 121 2.76 -3.29 -13.12
C LYS A 121 3.83 -2.23 -13.40
N VAL A 122 4.91 -2.59 -14.08
CA VAL A 122 5.98 -1.66 -14.43
C VAL A 122 5.50 -0.58 -15.41
N ASP A 123 4.61 -0.92 -16.34
CA ASP A 123 4.05 0.05 -17.27
C ASP A 123 3.13 1.04 -16.54
N VAL A 124 2.36 0.57 -15.56
CA VAL A 124 1.52 1.43 -14.70
C VAL A 124 2.40 2.44 -13.96
N GLN A 125 3.50 1.99 -13.36
CA GLN A 125 4.44 2.87 -12.66
C GLN A 125 5.09 3.89 -13.62
N ASN A 126 5.55 3.44 -14.79
CA ASN A 126 6.14 4.33 -15.79
C ASN A 126 5.14 5.36 -16.32
N SER A 127 3.89 4.94 -16.58
CA SER A 127 2.81 5.85 -16.99
C SER A 127 2.57 6.92 -15.93
N PHE A 128 2.51 6.54 -14.66
CA PHE A 128 2.35 7.49 -13.56
C PHE A 128 3.51 8.49 -13.48
N PHE A 129 4.76 8.05 -13.60
CA PHE A 129 5.91 8.97 -13.56
C PHE A 129 5.88 9.95 -14.73
N CYS A 130 5.55 9.50 -15.93
CA CYS A 130 5.38 10.40 -17.08
C CYS A 130 4.24 11.40 -16.88
N GLU A 131 3.14 10.96 -16.28
CA GLU A 131 1.99 11.83 -16.01
C GLU A 131 2.31 12.87 -14.94
N ILE A 132 2.90 12.48 -13.80
CA ILE A 132 3.17 13.39 -12.69
C ILE A 132 4.13 14.50 -13.10
N ASP A 133 5.11 14.19 -13.94
CA ASP A 133 6.06 15.16 -14.49
C ASP A 133 5.40 16.18 -15.42
N SER A 134 4.23 15.86 -15.97
CA SER A 134 3.46 16.73 -16.85
C SER A 134 2.54 17.72 -16.13
N HIS A 135 2.27 17.53 -14.85
CA HIS A 135 1.40 18.42 -14.09
C HIS A 135 2.05 19.78 -13.83
N ALA A 136 1.32 20.83 -14.16
CA ALA A 136 1.79 22.22 -14.01
C ALA A 136 1.87 22.64 -12.54
N THR A 137 1.02 22.09 -11.69
CA THR A 137 0.97 22.42 -10.25
C THR A 137 0.73 21.18 -9.40
N SER A 138 1.07 21.29 -8.12
CA SER A 138 0.76 20.23 -7.13
C SER A 138 -0.75 20.03 -6.92
N LEU A 139 -1.57 21.06 -7.17
CA LEU A 139 -3.03 20.97 -7.07
C LEU A 139 -3.61 20.12 -8.20
N ASP A 140 -3.07 20.28 -9.43
CA ASP A 140 -3.49 19.46 -10.57
C ASP A 140 -3.16 17.99 -10.32
N ALA A 141 -1.96 17.71 -9.83
CA ALA A 141 -1.54 16.35 -9.45
C ALA A 141 -2.44 15.73 -8.36
N GLN A 142 -2.82 16.50 -7.33
CA GLN A 142 -3.72 16.03 -6.28
C GLN A 142 -5.13 15.74 -6.81
N ALA A 143 -5.63 16.56 -7.73
CA ALA A 143 -6.95 16.34 -8.34
C ALA A 143 -6.96 15.11 -9.26
N ALA A 144 -5.84 14.81 -9.92
CA ALA A 144 -5.71 13.67 -10.81
C ALA A 144 -5.58 12.32 -10.05
N HIS A 145 -5.10 12.35 -8.80
CA HIS A 145 -4.77 11.14 -8.03
C HIS A 145 -5.44 11.13 -6.62
N PRO A 146 -6.78 11.11 -6.53
CA PRO A 146 -7.49 11.19 -5.25
C PRO A 146 -7.21 9.99 -4.33
N GLU A 147 -6.98 8.79 -4.88
CA GLU A 147 -6.63 7.59 -4.12
C GLU A 147 -5.25 7.74 -3.48
N LEU A 148 -4.25 8.24 -4.21
CA LEU A 148 -2.92 8.50 -3.66
C LEU A 148 -2.96 9.61 -2.60
N LEU A 149 -3.80 10.62 -2.79
CA LEU A 149 -4.05 11.65 -1.79
C LEU A 149 -4.66 11.07 -0.52
N SER A 150 -5.53 10.05 -0.62
CA SER A 150 -6.09 9.35 0.54
C SER A 150 -5.01 8.62 1.35
N VAL A 151 -4.03 8.00 0.68
CA VAL A 151 -2.86 7.39 1.33
C VAL A 151 -2.05 8.45 2.08
N TRP A 152 -1.79 9.60 1.46
CA TRP A 152 -1.08 10.71 2.09
C TRP A 152 -1.79 11.22 3.34
N ARG A 153 -3.09 11.42 3.26
CA ARG A 153 -3.91 11.84 4.40
C ARG A 153 -3.87 10.82 5.54
N LEU A 154 -3.93 9.52 5.21
CA LEU A 154 -3.80 8.45 6.19
C LEU A 154 -2.46 8.55 6.95
N ILE A 155 -1.35 8.73 6.24
CA ILE A 155 -0.01 8.85 6.82
C ILE A 155 0.06 10.06 7.75
N ILE A 156 -0.30 11.25 7.25
CA ILE A 156 -0.23 12.50 8.01
C ILE A 156 -1.10 12.42 9.28
N THR A 157 -2.33 11.91 9.15
CA THR A 157 -3.25 11.76 10.29
C THR A 157 -2.68 10.81 11.35
N ALA A 158 -2.11 9.67 10.92
CA ALA A 158 -1.52 8.70 11.84
C ALA A 158 -0.28 9.27 12.56
N VAL A 159 0.57 10.00 11.85
CA VAL A 159 1.75 10.65 12.44
C VAL A 159 1.33 11.74 13.44
N ALA A 160 0.37 12.58 13.09
CA ALA A 160 -0.14 13.63 13.98
C ALA A 160 -0.77 13.04 15.26
N SER A 161 -1.61 12.01 15.12
CA SER A 161 -2.25 11.33 16.24
C SER A 161 -1.23 10.63 17.15
N ASN A 162 -0.19 10.02 16.59
CA ASN A 162 0.87 9.40 17.37
C ASN A 162 1.70 10.43 18.12
N ALA A 163 2.06 11.56 17.50
CA ALA A 163 2.78 12.65 18.16
C ALA A 163 1.99 13.23 19.35
N GLU A 164 0.66 13.41 19.20
CA GLU A 164 -0.19 13.86 20.28
C GLU A 164 -0.25 12.84 21.44
N ARG A 165 -0.36 11.55 21.12
CA ARG A 165 -0.32 10.46 22.12
C ARG A 165 0.98 10.49 22.93
N LEU A 166 2.13 10.62 22.27
CA LEU A 166 3.44 10.65 22.93
C LEU A 166 3.60 11.88 23.83
N ARG A 167 3.12 13.06 23.39
CA ARG A 167 3.12 14.26 24.24
C ARG A 167 2.30 14.07 25.52
N LYS A 168 1.12 13.44 25.43
CA LYS A 168 0.27 13.17 26.60
C LYS A 168 0.94 12.22 27.59
N MET A 169 1.71 11.24 27.12
CA MET A 169 2.45 10.31 27.99
C MET A 169 3.58 11.00 28.76
N GLN A 170 4.27 11.98 28.17
CA GLN A 170 5.35 12.74 28.80
C GLN A 170 4.90 13.74 29.86
N VAL A 171 3.62 14.09 29.90
CA VAL A 171 3.06 15.07 30.88
C VAL A 171 2.59 14.38 32.17
N VAL A 172 2.56 13.06 32.22
CA VAL A 172 2.03 12.27 33.35
C VAL A 172 3.17 11.76 34.25
N ASP A 173 4.44 11.89 33.82
CA ASP A 173 5.64 11.59 34.62
C ASP A 173 6.19 12.88 35.26
#